data_20fe9cb6ac0ff96a292d71f4d74784d3
#
_entry.id   20fe9cb6ac0ff96a292d71f4d74784d3
#
_cell.length_a   1.000
_cell.length_b   1.000
_cell.length_c   1.000
_cell.angle_alpha   90.00
_cell.angle_beta   90.00
_cell.angle_gamma   90.00
#
_symmetry.space_group_name_H-M   'P 1'
#
loop_
_entity.id
_entity.type
_entity.pdbx_description
1 polymer ?
#
loop_
_entity_poly.entity_id
_entity_poly.type
_entity_poly.pdbx_seq_one_letter_code
_entity_poly.pdbx_strand_id
1 'polypeptide(L)'
;MEALKGRYLDNGMLDFLVKEREAGRIRNLGFSYHGDIEVYDYLLSRHDEFKWDFVQIQLNYVDWKHAKETNTRNTDAEYLYGELHKRGIPSIIMEPLLGGRLSKLNDNLVARLKQRRPESSVASWAFRFAGSFPDILTVLSGMTYMEHLQDNLRTYSPLEPLTDEEKEFLEETAQLMLKYPTIPCNDCKYCMPCPYGLDIPAVLLHYNRCVNEGNVPRNGQDENYAKARRAFLVRYDRSVPKLRQASHCIGCNQCVAHCPQNIDIPKELHRIDQFVEQLKQGTL
;
A
#
# COMPACT_ATOMS: atom_id res chain seq x y z
N MET A 1 -0.65 18.24 -12.58
CA MET A 1 -1.22 18.84 -13.83
C MET A 1 -0.25 18.88 -15.00
N GLU A 2 0.97 19.40 -14.88
CA GLU A 2 1.92 19.47 -16.03
C GLU A 2 2.19 18.13 -16.71
N ALA A 3 2.44 17.07 -15.93
CA ALA A 3 2.67 15.73 -16.46
C ALA A 3 1.44 15.17 -17.21
N LEU A 4 0.22 15.46 -16.75
CA LEU A 4 -1.01 15.07 -17.45
C LEU A 4 -1.10 15.81 -18.81
N LYS A 5 -0.90 17.12 -18.79
CA LYS A 5 -0.95 17.94 -20.02
C LYS A 5 0.05 17.41 -21.05
N GLY A 6 1.32 17.35 -20.71
CA GLY A 6 2.36 16.98 -21.67
C GLY A 6 2.28 15.54 -22.17
N ARG A 7 1.79 14.60 -21.33
CA ARG A 7 1.75 13.17 -21.70
C ARG A 7 0.47 12.74 -22.40
N TYR A 8 -0.66 13.40 -22.15
CA TYR A 8 -1.97 12.87 -22.55
C TYR A 8 -2.86 13.89 -23.26
N LEU A 9 -2.76 15.20 -22.94
CA LEU A 9 -3.63 16.22 -23.52
C LEU A 9 -2.97 16.91 -24.71
N ASP A 10 -1.81 17.56 -24.48
CA ASP A 10 -1.18 18.43 -25.48
C ASP A 10 -0.64 17.65 -26.69
N ASN A 11 -0.39 16.35 -26.53
CA ASN A 11 0.07 15.46 -27.60
C ASN A 11 -1.08 14.74 -28.34
N GLY A 12 -2.35 15.05 -28.01
CA GLY A 12 -3.52 14.46 -28.64
C GLY A 12 -3.80 13.00 -28.32
N MET A 13 -3.16 12.43 -27.27
CA MET A 13 -3.34 11.02 -26.91
C MET A 13 -4.79 10.71 -26.52
N LEU A 14 -5.42 11.54 -25.68
CA LEU A 14 -6.80 11.30 -25.26
C LEU A 14 -7.77 11.41 -26.44
N ASP A 15 -7.60 12.40 -27.32
CA ASP A 15 -8.41 12.53 -28.52
C ASP A 15 -8.25 11.32 -29.44
N PHE A 16 -7.05 10.80 -29.57
CA PHE A 16 -6.79 9.56 -30.29
C PHE A 16 -7.55 8.37 -29.68
N LEU A 17 -7.49 8.18 -28.36
CA LEU A 17 -8.18 7.08 -27.68
C LEU A 17 -9.71 7.20 -27.82
N VAL A 18 -10.28 8.39 -27.75
CA VAL A 18 -11.71 8.62 -27.99
C VAL A 18 -12.08 8.20 -29.41
N LYS A 19 -11.31 8.60 -30.44
CA LYS A 19 -11.52 8.17 -31.82
C LYS A 19 -11.39 6.65 -31.99
N GLU A 20 -10.45 6.01 -31.33
CA GLU A 20 -10.31 4.55 -31.37
C GLU A 20 -11.52 3.83 -30.76
N ARG A 21 -12.12 4.38 -29.71
CA ARG A 21 -13.36 3.87 -29.14
C ARG A 21 -14.55 4.08 -30.08
N GLU A 22 -14.71 5.27 -30.65
CA GLU A 22 -15.75 5.57 -31.65
C GLU A 22 -15.65 4.67 -32.89
N ALA A 23 -14.43 4.34 -33.31
CA ALA A 23 -14.16 3.40 -34.38
C ALA A 23 -14.35 1.92 -34.00
N GLY A 24 -14.71 1.62 -32.72
CA GLY A 24 -14.92 0.26 -32.22
C GLY A 24 -13.65 -0.57 -32.04
N ARG A 25 -12.45 0.04 -32.13
CA ARG A 25 -11.17 -0.66 -31.89
C ARG A 25 -10.88 -0.85 -30.39
N ILE A 26 -11.38 0.01 -29.54
CA ILE A 26 -11.46 -0.22 -28.09
C ILE A 26 -12.93 -0.16 -27.67
N ARG A 27 -13.31 -0.92 -26.63
CA ARG A 27 -14.68 -0.96 -26.15
C ARG A 27 -14.90 0.01 -24.99
N ASN A 28 -13.95 0.05 -24.06
CA ASN A 28 -14.05 0.82 -22.83
C ASN A 28 -12.82 1.69 -22.67
N LEU A 29 -13.02 2.94 -22.29
CA LEU A 29 -11.96 3.92 -22.02
C LEU A 29 -12.02 4.30 -20.55
N GLY A 30 -10.92 4.12 -19.84
CA GLY A 30 -10.79 4.49 -18.45
C GLY A 30 -9.38 4.97 -18.13
N PHE A 31 -9.15 5.32 -16.88
CA PHE A 31 -7.83 5.70 -16.40
C PHE A 31 -7.54 5.12 -15.04
N SER A 32 -6.26 4.97 -14.73
CA SER A 32 -5.77 4.66 -13.39
C SER A 32 -5.32 5.94 -12.70
N TYR A 33 -5.79 6.14 -11.48
CA TYR A 33 -5.41 7.30 -10.68
C TYR A 33 -4.49 6.89 -9.53
N HIS A 34 -3.36 7.60 -9.45
CA HIS A 34 -2.40 7.49 -8.35
C HIS A 34 -1.57 8.77 -8.28
N GLY A 35 -1.95 9.71 -7.43
CA GLY A 35 -1.23 10.99 -7.34
C GLY A 35 -2.05 12.16 -6.86
N ASP A 36 -1.80 13.34 -7.44
CA ASP A 36 -2.36 14.60 -6.97
C ASP A 36 -3.86 14.72 -7.29
N ILE A 37 -4.65 15.08 -6.28
CA ILE A 37 -6.12 15.13 -6.38
C ILE A 37 -6.62 16.06 -7.47
N GLU A 38 -5.91 17.15 -7.76
CA GLU A 38 -6.25 18.09 -8.84
C GLU A 38 -6.33 17.41 -10.22
N VAL A 39 -5.51 16.36 -10.44
CA VAL A 39 -5.54 15.57 -11.69
C VAL A 39 -6.79 14.72 -11.77
N TYR A 40 -7.16 14.11 -10.64
CA TYR A 40 -8.37 13.31 -10.53
C TYR A 40 -9.63 14.14 -10.80
N ASP A 41 -9.76 15.23 -10.07
CA ASP A 41 -10.90 16.13 -10.18
C ASP A 41 -11.02 16.72 -11.58
N TYR A 42 -9.89 17.08 -12.20
CA TYR A 42 -9.85 17.54 -13.59
C TYR A 42 -10.37 16.47 -14.56
N LEU A 43 -9.87 15.24 -14.47
CA LEU A 43 -10.31 14.16 -15.35
C LEU A 43 -11.80 13.83 -15.16
N LEU A 44 -12.31 13.87 -13.95
CA LEU A 44 -13.73 13.68 -13.67
C LEU A 44 -14.59 14.84 -14.19
N SER A 45 -14.11 16.08 -14.11
CA SER A 45 -14.81 17.25 -14.66
C SER A 45 -14.97 17.19 -16.19
N ARG A 46 -14.13 16.39 -16.86
CA ARG A 46 -14.20 16.14 -18.32
C ARG A 46 -14.92 14.83 -18.66
N HIS A 47 -15.67 14.26 -17.73
CA HIS A 47 -16.40 13.01 -17.98
C HIS A 47 -17.38 13.12 -19.16
N ASP A 48 -18.07 14.25 -19.31
CA ASP A 48 -19.00 14.46 -20.41
C ASP A 48 -18.32 14.44 -21.79
N GLU A 49 -17.06 14.79 -21.87
CA GLU A 49 -16.25 14.76 -23.07
C GLU A 49 -15.64 13.38 -23.32
N PHE A 50 -14.95 12.82 -22.33
CA PHE A 50 -14.20 11.57 -22.49
C PHE A 50 -15.06 10.32 -22.26
N LYS A 51 -16.20 10.43 -21.58
CA LYS A 51 -17.13 9.31 -21.28
C LYS A 51 -16.38 8.12 -20.68
N TRP A 52 -15.80 8.34 -19.49
CA TRP A 52 -15.06 7.31 -18.79
C TRP A 52 -15.96 6.10 -18.48
N ASP A 53 -15.59 4.93 -18.97
CA ASP A 53 -16.32 3.68 -18.74
C ASP A 53 -15.94 3.06 -17.37
N PHE A 54 -14.76 3.38 -16.84
CA PHE A 54 -14.29 2.97 -15.50
C PHE A 54 -13.13 3.84 -15.06
N VAL A 55 -12.87 3.83 -13.74
CA VAL A 55 -11.65 4.40 -13.14
C VAL A 55 -11.03 3.43 -12.17
N GLN A 56 -9.72 3.24 -12.24
CA GLN A 56 -8.98 2.43 -11.30
C GLN A 56 -8.45 3.30 -10.16
N ILE A 57 -8.84 2.97 -8.92
CA ILE A 57 -8.45 3.69 -7.70
C ILE A 57 -7.86 2.74 -6.66
N GLN A 58 -7.01 3.28 -5.79
CA GLN A 58 -6.55 2.59 -4.59
C GLN A 58 -7.65 2.63 -3.54
N LEU A 59 -8.05 1.45 -3.01
CA LEU A 59 -9.06 1.36 -1.97
C LEU A 59 -8.83 0.15 -1.08
N ASN A 60 -8.71 0.41 0.21
CA ASN A 60 -8.67 -0.58 1.30
C ASN A 60 -9.16 0.09 2.59
N TYR A 61 -9.35 -0.67 3.65
CA TYR A 61 -9.94 -0.16 4.90
C TYR A 61 -9.04 0.82 5.68
N VAL A 62 -7.73 0.90 5.37
CA VAL A 62 -6.83 1.92 5.94
C VAL A 62 -6.91 3.19 5.11
N ASP A 63 -6.72 3.09 3.79
CA ASP A 63 -6.75 4.25 2.90
C ASP A 63 -8.16 4.84 2.76
N TRP A 64 -9.20 4.16 3.27
CA TRP A 64 -10.56 4.67 3.25
C TRP A 64 -10.66 6.07 3.88
N LYS A 65 -10.06 6.26 5.06
CA LYS A 65 -10.04 7.54 5.80
C LYS A 65 -8.65 8.00 6.24
N HIS A 66 -7.62 7.20 5.99
CA HIS A 66 -6.27 7.43 6.52
C HIS A 66 -5.19 7.33 5.44
N ALA A 67 -5.54 7.66 4.20
CA ALA A 67 -4.60 7.53 3.09
C ALA A 67 -3.34 8.39 3.25
N LYS A 68 -3.48 9.59 3.84
CA LYS A 68 -2.36 10.51 4.06
C LYS A 68 -1.38 10.05 5.12
N GLU A 69 -1.81 9.25 6.08
CA GLU A 69 -0.97 8.63 7.10
C GLU A 69 -0.09 7.52 6.51
N THR A 70 -0.55 6.90 5.42
CA THR A 70 0.23 5.88 4.70
C THR A 70 1.12 6.49 3.63
N ASN A 71 0.65 7.53 2.94
CA ASN A 71 1.38 8.28 1.94
C ASN A 71 0.79 9.69 1.83
N THR A 72 1.59 10.72 2.11
CA THR A 72 1.17 12.11 2.16
C THR A 72 0.58 12.65 0.85
N ARG A 73 0.82 11.99 -0.28
CA ARG A 73 0.25 12.34 -1.60
C ARG A 73 -1.07 11.63 -1.90
N ASN A 74 -1.46 10.63 -1.11
CA ASN A 74 -2.70 9.92 -1.32
C ASN A 74 -3.89 10.74 -0.84
N THR A 75 -5.02 10.51 -1.47
CA THR A 75 -6.33 11.01 -1.07
C THR A 75 -7.16 9.86 -0.53
N ASP A 76 -7.96 10.13 0.50
CA ASP A 76 -8.82 9.13 1.10
C ASP A 76 -9.73 8.47 0.06
N ALA A 77 -9.79 7.14 0.12
CA ALA A 77 -10.54 6.35 -0.85
C ALA A 77 -12.06 6.61 -0.75
N GLU A 78 -12.55 7.04 0.40
CA GLU A 78 -13.94 7.49 0.59
C GLU A 78 -14.29 8.64 -0.36
N TYR A 79 -13.40 9.63 -0.51
CA TYR A 79 -13.58 10.72 -1.46
C TYR A 79 -13.52 10.20 -2.91
N LEU A 80 -12.48 9.45 -3.24
CA LEU A 80 -12.27 8.96 -4.61
C LEU A 80 -13.45 8.12 -5.09
N TYR A 81 -13.85 7.14 -4.30
CA TYR A 81 -14.99 6.29 -4.59
C TYR A 81 -16.30 7.09 -4.63
N GLY A 82 -16.50 7.99 -3.66
CA GLY A 82 -17.70 8.82 -3.57
C GLY A 82 -17.92 9.68 -4.81
N GLU A 83 -16.85 10.26 -5.37
CA GLU A 83 -16.94 11.06 -6.59
C GLU A 83 -17.23 10.24 -7.85
N LEU A 84 -16.76 8.99 -7.92
CA LEU A 84 -17.12 8.05 -9.00
C LEU A 84 -18.57 7.60 -8.88
N HIS A 85 -18.97 7.18 -7.69
CA HIS A 85 -20.34 6.71 -7.43
C HIS A 85 -21.39 7.77 -7.75
N LYS A 86 -21.18 9.04 -7.37
CA LYS A 86 -22.06 10.18 -7.71
C LYS A 86 -22.25 10.36 -9.21
N ARG A 87 -21.28 9.96 -10.02
CA ARG A 87 -21.28 10.10 -11.48
C ARG A 87 -21.69 8.81 -12.20
N GLY A 88 -21.95 7.74 -11.46
CA GLY A 88 -22.23 6.43 -12.03
C GLY A 88 -21.06 5.81 -12.79
N ILE A 89 -19.83 6.18 -12.44
CA ILE A 89 -18.60 5.65 -13.06
C ILE A 89 -18.13 4.44 -12.26
N PRO A 90 -18.10 3.24 -12.83
CA PRO A 90 -17.64 2.04 -12.13
C PRO A 90 -16.16 2.09 -11.77
N SER A 91 -15.80 1.40 -10.68
CA SER A 91 -14.44 1.38 -10.16
C SER A 91 -13.75 0.02 -10.33
N ILE A 92 -12.48 0.05 -10.66
CA ILE A 92 -11.55 -1.08 -10.50
C ILE A 92 -10.68 -0.78 -9.28
N ILE A 93 -10.57 -1.73 -8.37
CA ILE A 93 -9.83 -1.50 -7.12
C ILE A 93 -8.41 -2.06 -7.22
N MET A 94 -7.41 -1.19 -7.03
CA MET A 94 -6.02 -1.56 -6.81
C MET A 94 -5.62 -1.40 -5.33
N GLU A 95 -4.53 -2.04 -4.93
CA GLU A 95 -3.98 -2.01 -3.57
C GLU A 95 -4.98 -2.42 -2.46
N PRO A 96 -5.85 -3.44 -2.69
CA PRO A 96 -6.81 -3.86 -1.67
C PRO A 96 -6.11 -4.36 -0.40
N LEU A 97 -4.88 -4.85 -0.51
CA LEU A 97 -4.04 -5.31 0.60
C LEU A 97 -2.95 -4.29 1.02
N LEU A 98 -3.01 -3.05 0.54
CA LEU A 98 -2.00 -2.02 0.84
C LEU A 98 -0.57 -2.56 0.60
N GLY A 99 -0.30 -3.09 -0.60
CA GLY A 99 0.97 -3.74 -0.97
C GLY A 99 1.28 -5.01 -0.18
N GLY A 100 0.27 -5.70 0.34
CA GLY A 100 0.40 -6.90 1.17
C GLY A 100 0.53 -6.62 2.67
N ARG A 101 0.57 -5.37 3.11
CA ARG A 101 0.65 -5.01 4.54
C ARG A 101 -0.57 -5.50 5.32
N LEU A 102 -1.76 -5.49 4.71
CA LEU A 102 -3.01 -5.94 5.32
C LEU A 102 -3.17 -7.46 5.38
N SER A 103 -2.25 -8.22 4.78
CA SER A 103 -2.15 -9.68 4.96
C SER A 103 -1.13 -10.11 6.01
N LYS A 104 -0.29 -9.17 6.50
CA LYS A 104 0.83 -9.41 7.43
C LYS A 104 0.78 -8.45 8.61
N LEU A 105 -0.31 -8.50 9.36
CA LEU A 105 -0.51 -7.70 10.55
C LEU A 105 0.27 -8.28 11.75
N ASN A 106 0.42 -7.49 12.82
CA ASN A 106 0.94 -8.00 14.08
C ASN A 106 -0.06 -8.95 14.76
N ASP A 107 0.45 -9.79 15.69
CA ASP A 107 -0.34 -10.85 16.32
C ASP A 107 -1.60 -10.34 17.05
N ASN A 108 -1.56 -9.16 17.64
CA ASN A 108 -2.72 -8.57 18.33
C ASN A 108 -3.85 -8.23 17.34
N LEU A 109 -3.50 -7.65 16.19
CA LEU A 109 -4.48 -7.34 15.14
C LEU A 109 -4.98 -8.61 14.45
N VAL A 110 -4.10 -9.61 14.26
CA VAL A 110 -4.51 -10.93 13.76
C VAL A 110 -5.51 -11.58 14.70
N ALA A 111 -5.22 -11.61 16.02
CA ALA A 111 -6.12 -12.15 17.02
C ALA A 111 -7.47 -11.43 17.03
N ARG A 112 -7.48 -10.09 16.96
CA ARG A 112 -8.68 -9.27 16.88
C ARG A 112 -9.58 -9.67 15.68
N LEU A 113 -9.00 -9.81 14.49
CA LEU A 113 -9.73 -10.22 13.28
C LEU A 113 -10.26 -11.65 13.39
N LYS A 114 -9.43 -12.57 13.91
CA LYS A 114 -9.77 -13.98 14.11
C LYS A 114 -10.85 -14.20 15.18
N GLN A 115 -10.91 -13.39 16.22
CA GLN A 115 -11.99 -13.46 17.22
C GLN A 115 -13.37 -13.19 16.59
N ARG A 116 -13.45 -12.30 15.61
CA ARG A 116 -14.71 -11.98 14.95
C ARG A 116 -15.09 -13.00 13.87
N ARG A 117 -14.10 -13.47 13.07
CA ARG A 117 -14.28 -14.51 12.04
C ARG A 117 -13.13 -15.50 12.06
N PRO A 118 -13.21 -16.56 12.89
CA PRO A 118 -12.10 -17.51 13.10
C PRO A 118 -11.60 -18.18 11.82
N GLU A 119 -12.52 -18.55 10.91
CA GLU A 119 -12.21 -19.26 9.67
C GLU A 119 -11.72 -18.34 8.54
N SER A 120 -11.96 -17.03 8.64
CA SER A 120 -11.55 -16.08 7.61
C SER A 120 -10.07 -15.77 7.69
N SER A 121 -9.38 -15.68 6.56
CA SER A 121 -8.01 -15.19 6.52
C SER A 121 -7.94 -13.70 6.89
N VAL A 122 -6.75 -13.22 7.29
CA VAL A 122 -6.54 -11.78 7.53
C VAL A 122 -6.74 -10.98 6.24
N ALA A 123 -6.27 -11.51 5.10
CA ALA A 123 -6.42 -10.88 3.80
C ALA A 123 -7.89 -10.77 3.35
N SER A 124 -8.72 -11.76 3.67
CA SER A 124 -10.13 -11.78 3.26
C SER A 124 -10.93 -10.60 3.81
N TRP A 125 -10.58 -10.06 4.97
CA TRP A 125 -11.21 -8.85 5.51
C TRP A 125 -11.02 -7.64 4.59
N ALA A 126 -9.80 -7.43 4.08
CA ALA A 126 -9.52 -6.33 3.16
C ALA A 126 -10.16 -6.54 1.78
N PHE A 127 -10.18 -7.78 1.28
CA PHE A 127 -10.88 -8.10 0.04
C PHE A 127 -12.38 -7.92 0.16
N ARG A 128 -12.98 -8.37 1.26
CA ARG A 128 -14.41 -8.16 1.51
C ARG A 128 -14.73 -6.67 1.65
N PHE A 129 -13.87 -5.89 2.33
CA PHE A 129 -14.04 -4.44 2.41
C PHE A 129 -14.09 -3.83 1.00
N ALA A 130 -13.09 -4.11 0.17
CA ALA A 130 -13.00 -3.57 -1.18
C ALA A 130 -14.19 -3.99 -2.06
N GLY A 131 -14.69 -5.22 -1.92
CA GLY A 131 -15.82 -5.74 -2.69
C GLY A 131 -17.21 -5.36 -2.14
N SER A 132 -17.30 -4.73 -0.96
CA SER A 132 -18.61 -4.43 -0.31
C SER A 132 -19.29 -3.17 -0.81
N PHE A 133 -18.67 -2.43 -1.71
CA PHE A 133 -19.25 -1.21 -2.27
C PHE A 133 -19.95 -1.49 -3.60
N PRO A 134 -21.09 -0.83 -3.89
CA PRO A 134 -21.71 -0.90 -5.22
C PRO A 134 -20.78 -0.35 -6.30
N ASP A 135 -21.04 -0.70 -7.56
CA ASP A 135 -20.31 -0.22 -8.74
C ASP A 135 -18.80 -0.61 -8.78
N ILE A 136 -18.40 -1.62 -8.02
CA ILE A 136 -17.07 -2.21 -8.14
C ILE A 136 -17.10 -3.27 -9.25
N LEU A 137 -16.37 -3.03 -10.35
CA LEU A 137 -16.24 -3.98 -11.45
C LEU A 137 -15.37 -5.17 -11.07
N THR A 138 -14.24 -4.90 -10.44
CA THR A 138 -13.30 -5.94 -10.01
C THR A 138 -12.33 -5.40 -8.97
N VAL A 139 -11.78 -6.33 -8.17
CA VAL A 139 -10.74 -6.06 -7.18
C VAL A 139 -9.48 -6.80 -7.62
N LEU A 140 -8.39 -6.08 -7.86
CA LEU A 140 -7.14 -6.63 -8.32
C LEU A 140 -6.41 -7.36 -7.18
N SER A 141 -5.76 -8.48 -7.49
CA SER A 141 -5.00 -9.25 -6.53
C SER A 141 -3.70 -9.77 -7.11
N GLY A 142 -2.57 -9.48 -6.46
CA GLY A 142 -1.24 -9.98 -6.79
C GLY A 142 -1.00 -11.39 -6.19
N MET A 143 -1.74 -12.38 -6.66
CA MET A 143 -1.63 -13.77 -6.19
C MET A 143 -0.32 -14.39 -6.66
N THR A 144 0.51 -14.87 -5.72
CA THR A 144 1.80 -15.52 -6.01
C THR A 144 1.72 -17.04 -5.81
N TYR A 145 0.87 -17.50 -4.89
CA TYR A 145 0.71 -18.91 -4.53
C TYR A 145 -0.71 -19.38 -4.76
N MET A 146 -0.90 -20.68 -4.95
CA MET A 146 -2.21 -21.31 -5.15
C MET A 146 -3.15 -21.06 -3.95
N GLU A 147 -2.61 -21.02 -2.75
CA GLU A 147 -3.35 -20.74 -1.52
C GLU A 147 -3.99 -19.36 -1.54
N HIS A 148 -3.34 -18.35 -2.15
CA HIS A 148 -3.91 -17.03 -2.32
C HIS A 148 -5.14 -17.06 -3.25
N LEU A 149 -5.05 -17.81 -4.37
CA LEU A 149 -6.17 -17.97 -5.29
C LEU A 149 -7.34 -18.66 -4.60
N GLN A 150 -7.08 -19.76 -3.87
CA GLN A 150 -8.10 -20.52 -3.16
C GLN A 150 -8.79 -19.69 -2.08
N ASP A 151 -8.03 -18.86 -1.34
CA ASP A 151 -8.58 -17.97 -0.32
C ASP A 151 -9.43 -16.85 -0.93
N ASN A 152 -8.96 -16.26 -2.04
CA ASN A 152 -9.71 -15.25 -2.76
C ASN A 152 -11.01 -15.82 -3.37
N LEU A 153 -10.97 -17.02 -3.93
CA LEU A 153 -12.18 -17.70 -4.42
C LEU A 153 -13.18 -17.95 -3.29
N ARG A 154 -12.73 -18.41 -2.12
CA ARG A 154 -13.62 -18.56 -0.95
C ARG A 154 -14.23 -17.23 -0.50
N THR A 155 -13.48 -16.15 -0.63
CA THR A 155 -13.93 -14.81 -0.24
C THR A 155 -14.97 -14.24 -1.20
N TYR A 156 -14.84 -14.53 -2.51
CA TYR A 156 -15.67 -13.93 -3.56
C TYR A 156 -16.74 -14.86 -4.14
N SER A 157 -16.82 -16.13 -3.73
CA SER A 157 -17.74 -17.10 -4.33
C SER A 157 -18.57 -17.85 -3.28
N PRO A 158 -19.67 -17.26 -2.80
CA PRO A 158 -20.17 -15.89 -3.03
C PRO A 158 -19.47 -14.84 -2.15
N LEU A 159 -19.37 -13.62 -2.62
CA LEU A 159 -18.99 -12.50 -1.77
C LEU A 159 -20.09 -12.22 -0.75
N GLU A 160 -19.75 -12.23 0.52
CA GLU A 160 -20.59 -11.72 1.60
C GLU A 160 -20.13 -10.28 1.92
N PRO A 161 -20.89 -9.26 1.54
CA PRO A 161 -20.54 -7.88 1.87
C PRO A 161 -20.40 -7.67 3.37
N LEU A 162 -19.54 -6.75 3.78
CA LEU A 162 -19.39 -6.36 5.17
C LEU A 162 -20.65 -5.61 5.64
N THR A 163 -21.08 -5.89 6.87
CA THR A 163 -22.07 -5.07 7.56
C THR A 163 -21.45 -3.73 7.97
N ASP A 164 -22.29 -2.75 8.31
CA ASP A 164 -21.78 -1.45 8.77
C ASP A 164 -21.00 -1.58 10.08
N GLU A 165 -21.40 -2.49 10.96
CA GLU A 165 -20.68 -2.84 12.19
C GLU A 165 -19.30 -3.45 11.89
N GLU A 166 -19.17 -4.26 10.84
CA GLU A 166 -17.88 -4.80 10.42
C GLU A 166 -16.99 -3.74 9.75
N LYS A 167 -17.56 -2.78 9.04
CA LYS A 167 -16.83 -1.62 8.50
C LYS A 167 -16.28 -0.75 9.63
N GLU A 168 -17.10 -0.47 10.67
CA GLU A 168 -16.65 0.26 11.85
C GLU A 168 -15.54 -0.49 12.61
N PHE A 169 -15.69 -1.79 12.79
CA PHE A 169 -14.66 -2.65 13.38
C PHE A 169 -13.33 -2.60 12.60
N LEU A 170 -13.39 -2.53 11.26
CA LEU A 170 -12.17 -2.37 10.44
C LEU A 170 -11.59 -0.96 10.53
N GLU A 171 -12.42 0.06 10.68
CA GLU A 171 -11.95 1.43 10.94
C GLU A 171 -11.16 1.50 12.25
N GLU A 172 -11.69 0.93 13.35
CA GLU A 172 -10.95 0.82 14.61
C GLU A 172 -9.64 0.02 14.44
N THR A 173 -9.68 -1.04 13.63
CA THR A 173 -8.47 -1.85 13.34
C THR A 173 -7.42 -1.06 12.56
N ALA A 174 -7.84 -0.21 11.61
CA ALA A 174 -6.96 0.71 10.90
C ALA A 174 -6.29 1.70 11.85
N GLN A 175 -7.07 2.32 12.75
CA GLN A 175 -6.54 3.25 13.76
C GLN A 175 -5.53 2.57 14.69
N LEU A 176 -5.79 1.33 15.10
CA LEU A 176 -4.83 0.54 15.88
C LEU A 176 -3.56 0.24 15.08
N MET A 177 -3.68 -0.12 13.80
CA MET A 177 -2.54 -0.38 12.91
C MET A 177 -1.64 0.85 12.76
N LEU A 178 -2.22 2.04 12.64
CA LEU A 178 -1.49 3.29 12.48
C LEU A 178 -0.67 3.70 13.72
N LYS A 179 -0.96 3.13 14.88
CA LYS A 179 -0.14 3.32 16.10
C LYS A 179 1.23 2.61 16.02
N TYR A 180 1.43 1.69 15.09
CA TYR A 180 2.70 1.01 14.89
C TYR A 180 3.56 1.78 13.88
N PRO A 181 4.77 2.22 14.24
CA PRO A 181 5.61 3.07 13.40
C PRO A 181 6.30 2.29 12.27
N THR A 182 5.52 1.66 11.42
CA THR A 182 6.02 0.95 10.24
C THR A 182 6.28 1.92 9.08
N ILE A 183 7.31 1.62 8.27
CA ILE A 183 7.59 2.33 7.03
C ILE A 183 6.62 1.84 5.95
N PRO A 184 5.99 2.70 5.14
CA PRO A 184 4.97 2.29 4.17
C PRO A 184 5.53 1.59 2.92
N CYS A 185 6.58 0.76 3.07
CA CYS A 185 7.15 -0.03 1.99
C CYS A 185 6.29 -1.26 1.68
N ASN A 186 5.95 -1.43 0.39
CA ASN A 186 5.15 -2.54 -0.13
C ASN A 186 5.94 -3.53 -1.01
N ASP A 187 7.28 -3.50 -0.96
CA ASP A 187 8.17 -4.39 -1.71
C ASP A 187 7.99 -4.36 -3.25
N CYS A 188 7.56 -3.25 -3.81
CA CYS A 188 7.37 -3.12 -5.26
C CYS A 188 8.69 -3.13 -6.06
N LYS A 189 9.82 -2.89 -5.41
CA LYS A 189 11.19 -2.91 -5.96
C LYS A 189 11.49 -1.85 -7.03
N TYR A 190 10.65 -0.83 -7.20
CA TYR A 190 10.91 0.24 -8.18
C TYR A 190 12.14 1.08 -7.83
N CYS A 191 12.56 1.09 -6.56
CA CYS A 191 13.80 1.70 -6.10
C CYS A 191 15.06 0.86 -6.41
N MET A 192 14.90 -0.32 -7.04
CA MET A 192 16.00 -1.22 -7.38
C MET A 192 16.30 -1.21 -8.90
N PRO A 193 17.54 -1.47 -9.32
CA PRO A 193 18.71 -1.72 -8.48
C PRO A 193 19.26 -0.44 -7.86
N CYS A 194 19.74 -0.52 -6.61
CA CYS A 194 20.51 0.56 -6.01
C CYS A 194 21.93 0.59 -6.63
N PRO A 195 22.43 1.73 -7.14
CA PRO A 195 23.77 1.80 -7.75
C PRO A 195 24.91 1.49 -6.76
N TYR A 196 24.63 1.57 -5.46
CA TYR A 196 25.59 1.25 -4.39
C TYR A 196 25.36 -0.16 -3.80
N GLY A 197 24.55 -0.98 -4.45
CA GLY A 197 24.37 -2.39 -4.12
C GLY A 197 23.46 -2.70 -2.93
N LEU A 198 22.79 -1.70 -2.33
CA LEU A 198 21.89 -1.94 -1.20
C LEU A 198 20.65 -2.75 -1.63
N ASP A 199 20.15 -3.58 -0.71
CA ASP A 199 18.82 -4.17 -0.82
C ASP A 199 17.82 -3.33 -0.02
N ILE A 200 17.40 -2.23 -0.64
CA ILE A 200 16.52 -1.24 0.00
C ILE A 200 15.25 -1.90 0.55
N PRO A 201 14.47 -2.69 -0.23
CA PRO A 201 13.26 -3.31 0.29
C PRO A 201 13.54 -4.27 1.46
N ALA A 202 14.59 -5.09 1.38
CA ALA A 202 14.91 -6.03 2.44
C ALA A 202 15.21 -5.33 3.77
N VAL A 203 15.92 -4.19 3.74
CA VAL A 203 16.17 -3.37 4.94
C VAL A 203 14.88 -2.83 5.54
N LEU A 204 14.02 -2.21 4.73
CA LEU A 204 12.77 -1.60 5.20
C LEU A 204 11.77 -2.65 5.72
N LEU A 205 11.65 -3.77 5.02
CA LEU A 205 10.78 -4.88 5.42
C LEU A 205 11.27 -5.58 6.69
N HIS A 206 12.59 -5.71 6.87
CA HIS A 206 13.15 -6.23 8.12
C HIS A 206 12.74 -5.36 9.30
N TYR A 207 12.90 -4.02 9.17
CA TYR A 207 12.47 -3.08 10.20
C TYR A 207 10.99 -3.24 10.53
N ASN A 208 10.11 -3.23 9.51
CA ASN A 208 8.67 -3.37 9.68
C ASN A 208 8.30 -4.69 10.37
N ARG A 209 8.95 -5.78 10.01
CA ARG A 209 8.74 -7.08 10.68
C ARG A 209 9.09 -6.98 12.16
N CYS A 210 10.23 -6.38 12.47
CA CYS A 210 10.64 -6.22 13.87
C CYS A 210 9.68 -5.32 14.65
N VAL A 211 9.13 -4.27 14.05
CA VAL A 211 8.07 -3.45 14.66
C VAL A 211 6.84 -4.28 14.98
N ASN A 212 6.35 -5.05 14.01
CA ASN A 212 5.16 -5.88 14.17
C ASN A 212 5.33 -6.99 15.23
N GLU A 213 6.53 -7.51 15.37
CA GLU A 213 6.86 -8.56 16.34
C GLU A 213 7.27 -8.00 17.72
N GLY A 214 7.27 -6.67 17.91
CA GLY A 214 7.71 -6.05 19.17
C GLY A 214 9.23 -6.15 19.42
N ASN A 215 10.02 -6.34 18.36
CA ASN A 215 11.48 -6.48 18.41
C ASN A 215 12.24 -5.17 18.12
N VAL A 216 11.58 -4.02 18.28
CA VAL A 216 12.17 -2.68 18.19
C VAL A 216 12.08 -2.05 19.58
N PRO A 217 13.10 -2.24 20.46
CA PRO A 217 13.09 -1.64 21.79
C PRO A 217 13.22 -0.12 21.68
N ARG A 218 12.60 0.60 22.64
CA ARG A 218 12.61 2.06 22.70
C ARG A 218 13.80 2.62 23.45
N ASN A 219 14.26 1.87 24.45
CA ASN A 219 15.41 2.22 25.29
C ASN A 219 15.99 0.97 25.96
N GLY A 220 17.18 1.12 26.55
CA GLY A 220 17.89 0.01 27.22
C GLY A 220 17.23 -0.55 28.47
N GLN A 221 16.18 0.10 28.99
CA GLN A 221 15.46 -0.31 30.21
C GLN A 221 14.17 -1.10 29.88
N ASP A 222 13.84 -1.30 28.62
CA ASP A 222 12.68 -2.09 28.23
C ASP A 222 12.82 -3.52 28.75
N GLU A 223 11.78 -4.07 29.36
CA GLU A 223 11.77 -5.42 29.94
C GLU A 223 12.28 -6.50 28.99
N ASN A 224 11.99 -6.35 27.70
CA ASN A 224 12.38 -7.27 26.64
C ASN A 224 13.61 -6.82 25.86
N TYR A 225 14.36 -5.80 26.33
CA TYR A 225 15.45 -5.20 25.56
C TYR A 225 16.45 -6.23 25.00
N ALA A 226 17.00 -7.10 25.85
CA ALA A 226 18.00 -8.07 25.45
C ALA A 226 17.47 -9.05 24.38
N LYS A 227 16.23 -9.50 24.53
CA LYS A 227 15.55 -10.39 23.57
C LYS A 227 15.29 -9.68 22.24
N ALA A 228 14.70 -8.49 22.28
CA ALA A 228 14.38 -7.69 21.12
C ALA A 228 15.64 -7.27 20.35
N ARG A 229 16.66 -6.78 21.05
CA ARG A 229 17.98 -6.47 20.50
C ARG A 229 18.59 -7.66 19.74
N ARG A 230 18.62 -8.83 20.36
CA ARG A 230 19.16 -10.05 19.74
C ARG A 230 18.34 -10.46 18.52
N ALA A 231 17.00 -10.45 18.65
CA ALA A 231 16.10 -10.80 17.55
C ALA A 231 16.29 -9.87 16.36
N PHE A 232 16.38 -8.56 16.58
CA PHE A 232 16.62 -7.57 15.54
C PHE A 232 17.96 -7.80 14.82
N LEU A 233 19.07 -7.83 15.55
CA LEU A 233 20.41 -7.90 14.97
C LEU A 233 20.67 -9.22 14.25
N VAL A 234 20.30 -10.37 14.84
CA VAL A 234 20.49 -11.68 14.21
C VAL A 234 19.69 -11.82 12.92
N ARG A 235 18.43 -11.32 12.93
CA ARG A 235 17.62 -11.36 11.72
C ARG A 235 18.06 -10.35 10.67
N TYR A 236 18.56 -9.19 11.06
CA TYR A 236 19.12 -8.21 10.13
C TYR A 236 20.26 -8.82 9.32
N ASP A 237 21.23 -9.44 9.99
CA ASP A 237 22.36 -10.09 9.34
C ASP A 237 21.96 -11.30 8.46
N ARG A 238 20.85 -11.98 8.80
CA ARG A 238 20.34 -13.09 8.00
C ARG A 238 19.50 -12.63 6.80
N SER A 239 18.73 -11.57 6.95
CA SER A 239 17.82 -11.08 5.92
C SER A 239 18.50 -10.18 4.92
N VAL A 240 19.55 -9.45 5.34
CA VAL A 240 20.24 -8.46 4.52
C VAL A 240 21.75 -8.73 4.57
N PRO A 241 22.35 -9.27 3.50
CA PRO A 241 23.79 -9.48 3.43
C PRO A 241 24.57 -8.20 3.77
N LYS A 242 25.68 -8.31 4.50
CA LYS A 242 26.44 -7.16 5.04
C LYS A 242 26.73 -6.07 4.00
N LEU A 243 27.13 -6.45 2.80
CA LEU A 243 27.41 -5.52 1.70
C LEU A 243 26.15 -4.86 1.10
N ARG A 244 24.96 -5.23 1.56
CA ARG A 244 23.68 -4.69 1.09
C ARG A 244 22.90 -3.97 2.19
N GLN A 245 23.50 -3.81 3.37
CA GLN A 245 22.88 -3.18 4.53
C GLN A 245 22.82 -1.65 4.41
N ALA A 246 22.02 -1.03 5.27
CA ALA A 246 21.72 0.39 5.28
C ALA A 246 22.97 1.29 5.41
N SER A 247 24.03 0.82 6.08
CA SER A 247 25.30 1.52 6.27
C SER A 247 26.03 1.92 4.96
N HIS A 248 25.69 1.30 3.85
CA HIS A 248 26.25 1.65 2.55
C HIS A 248 25.47 2.75 1.82
N CYS A 249 24.40 3.31 2.43
CA CYS A 249 23.64 4.40 1.81
C CYS A 249 24.40 5.72 1.88
N ILE A 250 24.68 6.30 0.72
CA ILE A 250 25.37 7.60 0.62
C ILE A 250 24.42 8.80 0.48
N GLY A 251 23.10 8.59 0.51
CA GLY A 251 22.12 9.66 0.40
C GLY A 251 21.98 10.26 -1.00
N CYS A 252 22.26 9.53 -2.08
CA CYS A 252 22.22 10.05 -3.45
C CYS A 252 20.79 10.37 -3.98
N ASN A 253 19.75 10.00 -3.27
CA ASN A 253 18.33 10.26 -3.57
C ASN A 253 17.76 9.65 -4.88
N GLN A 254 18.55 8.88 -5.64
CA GLN A 254 18.05 8.30 -6.90
C GLN A 254 16.85 7.38 -6.74
N CYS A 255 16.76 6.68 -5.60
CA CYS A 255 15.63 5.78 -5.29
C CYS A 255 14.32 6.49 -4.97
N VAL A 256 14.37 7.76 -4.52
CA VAL A 256 13.18 8.51 -4.05
C VAL A 256 12.21 8.78 -5.19
N ALA A 257 12.71 9.18 -6.36
CA ALA A 257 11.89 9.48 -7.52
C ALA A 257 11.10 8.26 -8.05
N HIS A 258 11.53 7.04 -7.70
CA HIS A 258 10.90 5.80 -8.13
C HIS A 258 9.96 5.20 -7.09
N CYS A 259 9.87 5.79 -5.89
CA CYS A 259 9.05 5.24 -4.82
C CYS A 259 7.59 5.69 -4.96
N PRO A 260 6.64 4.77 -5.29
CA PRO A 260 5.23 5.13 -5.40
C PRO A 260 4.61 5.48 -4.05
N GLN A 261 5.22 5.04 -2.93
CA GLN A 261 4.78 5.34 -1.57
C GLN A 261 5.39 6.64 -1.02
N ASN A 262 6.12 7.40 -1.84
CA ASN A 262 6.75 8.66 -1.46
C ASN A 262 7.63 8.58 -0.19
N ILE A 263 8.29 7.44 0.02
CA ILE A 263 9.19 7.23 1.16
C ILE A 263 10.47 8.03 0.93
N ASP A 264 10.89 8.81 1.91
CA ASP A 264 12.24 9.35 1.98
C ASP A 264 13.22 8.22 2.33
N ILE A 265 13.53 7.41 1.31
CA ILE A 265 14.30 6.18 1.46
C ILE A 265 15.67 6.40 2.13
N PRO A 266 16.49 7.40 1.72
CA PRO A 266 17.77 7.63 2.37
C PRO A 266 17.64 8.00 3.84
N LYS A 267 16.64 8.80 4.21
CA LYS A 267 16.38 9.16 5.61
C LYS A 267 16.01 7.94 6.44
N GLU A 268 15.13 7.07 5.92
CA GLU A 268 14.76 5.83 6.60
C GLU A 268 15.91 4.83 6.71
N LEU A 269 16.73 4.68 5.67
CA LEU A 269 17.92 3.85 5.72
C LEU A 269 18.92 4.35 6.77
N HIS A 270 19.17 5.66 6.81
CA HIS A 270 20.06 6.26 7.79
C HIS A 270 19.55 6.10 9.23
N ARG A 271 18.24 6.29 9.45
CA ARG A 271 17.58 6.05 10.73
C ARG A 271 17.73 4.60 11.20
N ILE A 272 17.54 3.63 10.27
CA ILE A 272 17.71 2.21 10.58
C ILE A 272 19.17 1.88 10.88
N ASP A 273 20.12 2.44 10.14
CA ASP A 273 21.54 2.24 10.36
C ASP A 273 21.97 2.76 11.73
N GLN A 274 21.58 3.98 12.09
CA GLN A 274 21.81 4.54 13.44
C GLN A 274 21.24 3.64 14.54
N PHE A 275 20.02 3.15 14.33
CA PHE A 275 19.37 2.24 15.29
C PHE A 275 20.16 0.91 15.42
N VAL A 276 20.61 0.33 14.31
CA VAL A 276 21.46 -0.87 14.30
C VAL A 276 22.74 -0.64 15.09
N GLU A 277 23.42 0.50 14.88
CA GLU A 277 24.66 0.83 15.61
C GLU A 277 24.41 1.04 17.10
N GLN A 278 23.35 1.73 17.48
CA GLN A 278 22.95 1.88 18.89
C GLN A 278 22.67 0.51 19.55
N LEU A 279 21.98 -0.39 18.84
CA LEU A 279 21.76 -1.74 19.33
C LEU A 279 23.08 -2.52 19.49
N LYS A 280 24.03 -2.41 18.56
CA LYS A 280 25.33 -3.07 18.65
C LYS A 280 26.14 -2.57 19.85
N GLN A 281 26.14 -1.27 20.06
CA GLN A 281 26.87 -0.61 21.15
C GLN A 281 26.18 -0.69 22.51
N GLY A 282 24.86 -1.00 22.54
CA GLY A 282 24.07 -0.99 23.76
C GLY A 282 23.82 0.42 24.31
N THR A 283 23.70 1.40 23.43
CA THR A 283 23.57 2.84 23.76
C THR A 283 22.16 3.40 23.48
N LEU A 284 21.17 2.52 23.32
CA LEU A 284 19.78 2.93 23.03
C LEU A 284 19.10 3.54 24.27
#